data_5c061d325b75fbfdadfad44e6de191b9
#
_entry.id   5c061d325b75fbfdadfad44e6de191b9
#
_cell.length_a   1.000
_cell.length_b   1.000
_cell.length_c   1.000
_cell.angle_alpha   90.00
_cell.angle_beta   90.00
_cell.angle_gamma   90.00
#
_symmetry.space_group_name_H-M   'P 1'
#
loop_
_entity.id
_entity.type
_entity.pdbx_description
1 polymer ?
#
loop_
_entity_poly.entity_id
_entity_poly.type
_entity_poly.pdbx_seq_one_letter_code
_entity_poly.pdbx_strand_id
1 'polypeptide(L)'
;MADRWHRTLRMVGLAAVLVGAGTEAAASETAEIPFLAGVNLAGGEFQTATLPGVHGTDYIYPTLQDATPFLGRSFNAFRIPFRWERLQRDLFAPLHQADAARLDAIVRAVTRRGGFIILDMHNYARYGGHVVGTSELDQAAFADAWRRLAERYGDNARVVFGLMNEPMRMPTEQWLDAANAALQAIRATGADNLVLVPGNGWSGAHSWFSNGYGSPNAEVMGGIEDPLDNVAIEVHQYLDGDFSGRSTSCPEVDAGAAALSSFTAWLEETGNRGFLGEFAGGSSPACLEALNKMLSVINRNADLWIGWTAWAGGPWWGDYPFNLTPRQGTRPVQLRLLEAHARWRTE
;
A
#
# COMPACT_ATOMS: atom_id res chain seq x y z
N MET A 1 62.68 -51.47 61.59
CA MET A 1 63.12 -51.05 60.26
C MET A 1 61.89 -51.20 59.38
N ALA A 2 61.18 -50.09 59.18
CA ALA A 2 59.88 -50.09 58.56
C ALA A 2 59.88 -49.20 57.33
N ASP A 3 59.62 -49.81 56.19
CA ASP A 3 59.39 -49.07 54.95
C ASP A 3 57.93 -48.69 54.81
N ARG A 4 57.70 -47.40 54.59
CA ARG A 4 56.39 -46.81 54.37
C ARG A 4 56.17 -46.65 52.84
N TRP A 5 55.20 -47.32 52.31
CA TRP A 5 54.72 -47.08 50.94
C TRP A 5 53.66 -45.95 50.94
N HIS A 6 53.97 -44.87 50.23
CA HIS A 6 53.00 -43.83 49.92
C HIS A 6 52.26 -44.16 48.60
N ARG A 7 50.95 -44.38 48.70
CA ARG A 7 50.07 -44.46 47.50
C ARG A 7 49.55 -43.05 47.19
N THR A 8 49.90 -42.54 46.01
CA THR A 8 49.41 -41.31 45.47
C THR A 8 48.09 -41.60 44.73
N LEU A 9 46.94 -41.07 45.21
CA LEU A 9 45.69 -41.05 44.51
C LEU A 9 45.76 -39.98 43.43
N ARG A 10 45.61 -40.35 42.16
CA ARG A 10 45.31 -39.40 41.07
C ARG A 10 43.78 -39.21 40.98
N MET A 11 43.33 -38.01 41.26
CA MET A 11 41.96 -37.58 40.91
C MET A 11 41.91 -37.27 39.42
N VAL A 12 41.03 -37.97 38.69
CA VAL A 12 40.68 -37.66 37.31
C VAL A 12 39.50 -36.71 37.38
N GLY A 13 39.73 -35.43 37.07
CA GLY A 13 38.70 -34.44 36.94
C GLY A 13 37.96 -34.64 35.62
N LEU A 14 36.68 -34.94 35.70
CA LEU A 14 35.75 -34.96 34.55
C LEU A 14 35.32 -33.52 34.25
N ALA A 15 35.84 -32.90 33.19
CA ALA A 15 35.36 -31.61 32.69
C ALA A 15 34.11 -31.86 31.85
N ALA A 16 32.95 -31.43 32.36
CA ALA A 16 31.72 -31.40 31.58
C ALA A 16 31.75 -30.20 30.63
N VAL A 17 31.84 -30.48 29.32
CA VAL A 17 31.69 -29.47 28.28
C VAL A 17 30.19 -29.25 28.09
N LEU A 18 29.66 -28.11 28.59
CA LEU A 18 28.32 -27.62 28.24
C LEU A 18 28.37 -27.07 26.83
N VAL A 19 27.90 -27.83 25.84
CA VAL A 19 27.58 -27.34 24.50
C VAL A 19 26.29 -26.58 24.60
N GLY A 20 26.36 -25.26 24.70
CA GLY A 20 25.22 -24.36 24.55
C GLY A 20 24.78 -24.40 23.10
N ALA A 21 23.65 -25.06 22.83
CA ALA A 21 22.93 -24.94 21.56
C ALA A 21 22.32 -23.52 21.52
N GLY A 22 23.06 -22.59 20.94
CA GLY A 22 22.50 -21.31 20.52
C GLY A 22 21.52 -21.59 19.36
N THR A 23 20.23 -21.48 19.62
CA THR A 23 19.25 -21.35 18.55
C THR A 23 19.45 -19.98 17.94
N GLU A 24 20.24 -19.87 16.87
CA GLU A 24 20.15 -18.74 15.95
C GLU A 24 18.72 -18.75 15.42
N ALA A 25 17.93 -17.77 15.81
CA ALA A 25 16.67 -17.48 15.15
C ALA A 25 17.04 -17.15 13.70
N ALA A 26 16.69 -18.05 12.78
CA ALA A 26 16.79 -17.77 11.37
C ALA A 26 15.94 -16.51 11.12
N ALA A 27 16.59 -15.41 10.75
CA ALA A 27 15.90 -14.25 10.21
C ALA A 27 15.10 -14.79 9.02
N SER A 28 13.78 -14.65 9.08
CA SER A 28 12.90 -14.94 7.95
C SER A 28 13.39 -14.05 6.81
N GLU A 29 13.94 -14.63 5.74
CA GLU A 29 14.14 -13.89 4.50
C GLU A 29 12.74 -13.45 4.06
N THR A 30 12.41 -12.17 4.25
CA THR A 30 11.19 -11.58 3.68
C THR A 30 11.26 -11.81 2.18
N ALA A 31 10.29 -12.57 1.64
CA ALA A 31 10.28 -12.88 0.22
C ALA A 31 10.30 -11.56 -0.57
N GLU A 32 11.30 -11.40 -1.42
CA GLU A 32 11.46 -10.19 -2.22
C GLU A 32 10.20 -9.94 -3.05
N ILE A 33 9.51 -8.81 -2.77
CA ILE A 33 8.30 -8.43 -3.49
C ILE A 33 8.72 -7.99 -4.90
N PRO A 34 8.17 -8.60 -5.97
CA PRO A 34 8.48 -8.18 -7.33
C PRO A 34 7.93 -6.76 -7.56
N PHE A 35 8.41 -6.10 -8.61
CA PHE A 35 7.82 -4.83 -9.02
C PHE A 35 6.31 -4.97 -9.27
N LEU A 36 5.51 -4.17 -8.56
CA LEU A 36 4.06 -4.21 -8.62
C LEU A 36 3.56 -3.24 -9.70
N ALA A 37 2.95 -3.75 -10.75
CA ALA A 37 2.31 -2.94 -11.78
C ALA A 37 0.84 -3.33 -11.90
N GLY A 38 -0.06 -2.35 -11.82
CA GLY A 38 -1.46 -2.70 -11.77
C GLY A 38 -2.46 -1.58 -11.91
N VAL A 39 -3.67 -1.86 -11.43
CA VAL A 39 -4.79 -0.92 -11.47
C VAL A 39 -5.54 -0.89 -10.15
N ASN A 40 -6.12 0.26 -9.85
CA ASN A 40 -7.15 0.37 -8.82
C ASN A 40 -8.44 -0.27 -9.33
N LEU A 41 -8.97 -1.28 -8.64
CA LEU A 41 -10.28 -1.85 -8.93
C LEU A 41 -11.28 -1.26 -7.95
N ALA A 42 -11.84 -0.12 -8.34
CA ALA A 42 -12.71 0.69 -7.53
C ALA A 42 -14.14 0.13 -7.44
N GLY A 43 -14.87 0.53 -6.41
CA GLY A 43 -16.27 0.15 -6.19
C GLY A 43 -16.64 0.00 -4.72
N GLY A 44 -15.73 -0.50 -3.88
CA GLY A 44 -15.95 -0.69 -2.45
C GLY A 44 -15.98 0.63 -1.67
N GLU A 45 -15.51 1.72 -2.25
CA GLU A 45 -15.47 3.08 -1.68
C GLU A 45 -16.61 3.99 -2.16
N PHE A 46 -17.41 3.59 -3.17
CA PHE A 46 -18.42 4.42 -3.79
C PHE A 46 -19.51 4.88 -2.82
N GLN A 47 -20.24 5.94 -3.19
CA GLN A 47 -21.40 6.49 -2.50
C GLN A 47 -21.16 6.74 -0.99
N THR A 48 -20.36 7.76 -0.70
CA THR A 48 -19.98 8.11 0.69
C THR A 48 -21.06 8.87 1.44
N ALA A 49 -22.12 9.35 0.74
CA ALA A 49 -23.24 10.03 1.37
C ALA A 49 -24.15 9.09 2.18
N THR A 50 -24.07 7.77 1.92
CA THR A 50 -24.90 6.75 2.57
C THR A 50 -24.01 5.68 3.20
N LEU A 51 -23.31 5.99 4.28
CA LEU A 51 -22.48 5.01 4.99
C LEU A 51 -23.29 4.34 6.12
N PRO A 52 -23.13 3.03 6.33
CA PRO A 52 -22.31 2.11 5.54
C PRO A 52 -22.89 1.74 4.17
N GLY A 53 -24.15 2.05 3.88
CA GLY A 53 -24.85 1.79 2.62
C GLY A 53 -25.19 0.31 2.39
N VAL A 54 -25.72 0.00 1.21
CA VAL A 54 -26.18 -1.34 0.81
C VAL A 54 -25.34 -1.84 -0.37
N HIS A 55 -24.70 -3.00 -0.20
CA HIS A 55 -23.95 -3.64 -1.27
C HIS A 55 -24.85 -3.99 -2.47
N GLY A 56 -24.40 -3.70 -3.66
CA GLY A 56 -25.16 -3.89 -4.90
C GLY A 56 -26.08 -2.70 -5.24
N THR A 57 -26.20 -1.71 -4.35
CA THR A 57 -26.97 -0.48 -4.55
C THR A 57 -26.08 0.77 -4.42
N ASP A 58 -25.38 0.90 -3.30
CA ASP A 58 -24.54 2.06 -3.00
C ASP A 58 -23.08 1.81 -3.32
N TYR A 59 -22.63 0.56 -3.20
CA TYR A 59 -21.26 0.14 -3.49
C TYR A 59 -21.21 -1.32 -3.95
N ILE A 60 -20.08 -1.70 -4.53
CA ILE A 60 -19.83 -3.08 -4.95
C ILE A 60 -18.35 -3.41 -4.80
N TYR A 61 -18.03 -4.59 -4.27
CA TYR A 61 -16.65 -5.07 -4.33
C TYR A 61 -16.36 -5.67 -5.69
N PRO A 62 -15.16 -5.41 -6.27
CA PRO A 62 -14.76 -6.04 -7.51
C PRO A 62 -14.63 -7.56 -7.34
N THR A 63 -14.78 -8.26 -8.44
CA THR A 63 -14.68 -9.72 -8.54
C THR A 63 -13.49 -10.13 -9.40
N LEU A 64 -13.21 -11.44 -9.49
CA LEU A 64 -12.22 -11.94 -10.43
C LEU A 64 -12.54 -11.54 -11.90
N GLN A 65 -13.82 -11.41 -12.25
CA GLN A 65 -14.21 -11.00 -13.59
C GLN A 65 -13.71 -9.59 -13.92
N ASP A 66 -13.68 -8.70 -12.93
CA ASP A 66 -13.18 -7.33 -13.08
C ASP A 66 -11.64 -7.29 -13.15
N ALA A 67 -10.94 -8.19 -12.47
CA ALA A 67 -9.49 -8.32 -12.52
C ALA A 67 -8.97 -9.04 -13.79
N THR A 68 -9.76 -9.98 -14.34
CA THR A 68 -9.35 -10.84 -15.47
C THR A 68 -8.87 -10.07 -16.71
N PRO A 69 -9.47 -8.94 -17.13
CA PRO A 69 -8.99 -8.18 -18.28
C PRO A 69 -7.56 -7.65 -18.13
N PHE A 70 -7.05 -7.56 -16.91
CA PHE A 70 -5.73 -7.03 -16.56
C PHE A 70 -4.72 -8.15 -16.29
N LEU A 71 -5.10 -9.24 -15.60
CA LEU A 71 -4.26 -10.37 -15.16
C LEU A 71 -3.60 -11.01 -16.39
N GLY A 72 -3.53 -11.09 -17.38
CA GLY A 72 -2.81 -11.69 -18.51
C GLY A 72 -2.01 -10.66 -19.32
N ARG A 73 -1.92 -9.42 -18.83
CA ARG A 73 -1.42 -8.27 -19.58
C ARG A 73 -0.21 -7.58 -18.94
N SER A 74 0.61 -8.35 -18.25
CA SER A 74 1.77 -7.85 -17.48
C SER A 74 1.41 -7.12 -16.19
N PHE A 75 0.13 -7.02 -15.82
CA PHE A 75 -0.27 -6.52 -14.51
C PHE A 75 -0.31 -7.65 -13.49
N ASN A 76 0.26 -7.39 -12.32
CA ASN A 76 0.36 -8.34 -11.23
C ASN A 76 -0.22 -7.82 -9.91
N ALA A 77 -0.69 -6.56 -9.86
CA ALA A 77 -1.18 -5.93 -8.63
C ALA A 77 -2.55 -5.25 -8.83
N PHE A 78 -3.39 -5.33 -7.80
CA PHE A 78 -4.69 -4.67 -7.77
C PHE A 78 -4.89 -3.98 -6.44
N ARG A 79 -5.05 -2.65 -6.45
CA ARG A 79 -5.43 -1.87 -5.29
C ARG A 79 -6.95 -1.91 -5.18
N ILE A 80 -7.46 -2.30 -4.02
CA ILE A 80 -8.89 -2.54 -3.77
C ILE A 80 -9.35 -1.52 -2.72
N PRO A 81 -9.92 -0.39 -3.15
CA PRO A 81 -10.50 0.60 -2.25
C PRO A 81 -11.71 0.03 -1.50
N PHE A 82 -11.77 0.29 -0.19
CA PHE A 82 -12.93 -0.01 0.64
C PHE A 82 -13.15 1.08 1.68
N ARG A 83 -14.39 1.23 2.17
CA ARG A 83 -14.69 2.16 3.26
C ARG A 83 -14.57 1.47 4.60
N TRP A 84 -13.92 2.13 5.56
CA TRP A 84 -13.75 1.63 6.92
C TRP A 84 -15.12 1.34 7.57
N GLU A 85 -16.09 2.26 7.45
CA GLU A 85 -17.45 2.13 8.01
C GLU A 85 -18.24 0.93 7.44
N ARG A 86 -17.85 0.40 6.27
CA ARG A 86 -18.45 -0.80 5.68
C ARG A 86 -17.86 -2.06 6.27
N LEU A 87 -16.56 -2.04 6.47
CA LEU A 87 -15.82 -3.21 6.94
C LEU A 87 -15.82 -3.34 8.47
N GLN A 88 -15.80 -2.23 9.21
CA GLN A 88 -15.96 -2.18 10.67
C GLN A 88 -17.03 -1.14 11.00
N ARG A 89 -18.24 -1.58 11.30
CA ARG A 89 -19.42 -0.70 11.41
C ARG A 89 -19.48 0.09 12.70
N ASP A 90 -18.88 -0.44 13.75
CA ASP A 90 -18.67 0.22 15.02
C ASP A 90 -17.18 0.14 15.35
N LEU A 91 -16.61 1.20 15.88
CA LEU A 91 -15.20 1.23 16.27
C LEU A 91 -14.89 0.11 17.28
N PHE A 92 -13.75 -0.53 17.14
CA PHE A 92 -13.30 -1.69 17.95
C PHE A 92 -14.17 -2.96 17.83
N ALA A 93 -15.24 -2.94 17.04
CA ALA A 93 -16.06 -4.14 16.80
C ALA A 93 -15.36 -5.11 15.80
N PRO A 94 -15.79 -6.37 15.76
CA PRO A 94 -15.36 -7.30 14.71
C PRO A 94 -15.67 -6.78 13.31
N LEU A 95 -14.88 -7.21 12.32
CA LEU A 95 -15.15 -6.88 10.91
C LEU A 95 -16.53 -7.42 10.51
N HIS A 96 -17.28 -6.61 9.75
CA HIS A 96 -18.60 -7.00 9.26
C HIS A 96 -18.49 -8.20 8.33
N GLN A 97 -19.10 -9.32 8.73
CA GLN A 97 -18.89 -10.63 8.12
C GLN A 97 -19.16 -10.65 6.60
N ALA A 98 -20.24 -10.01 6.16
CA ALA A 98 -20.59 -10.04 4.73
C ALA A 98 -19.61 -9.25 3.85
N ASP A 99 -19.15 -8.08 4.31
CA ASP A 99 -18.18 -7.27 3.57
C ASP A 99 -16.78 -7.89 3.62
N ALA A 100 -16.37 -8.41 4.77
CA ALA A 100 -15.13 -9.17 4.89
C ALA A 100 -15.13 -10.41 3.97
N ALA A 101 -16.25 -11.13 3.86
CA ALA A 101 -16.35 -12.29 2.96
C ALA A 101 -16.23 -11.90 1.47
N ARG A 102 -16.75 -10.72 1.07
CA ARG A 102 -16.59 -10.21 -0.31
C ARG A 102 -15.15 -9.84 -0.60
N LEU A 103 -14.49 -9.17 0.34
CA LEU A 103 -13.08 -8.84 0.24
C LEU A 103 -12.21 -10.11 0.17
N ASP A 104 -12.50 -11.14 1.00
CA ASP A 104 -11.87 -12.45 0.90
C ASP A 104 -11.99 -13.09 -0.47
N ALA A 105 -13.14 -12.94 -1.12
CA ALA A 105 -13.37 -13.57 -2.40
C ALA A 105 -12.40 -13.04 -3.48
N ILE A 106 -12.24 -11.71 -3.58
CA ILE A 106 -11.29 -11.11 -4.53
C ILE A 106 -9.84 -11.36 -4.13
N VAL A 107 -9.51 -11.24 -2.83
CA VAL A 107 -8.16 -11.55 -2.32
C VAL A 107 -7.76 -12.97 -2.74
N ARG A 108 -8.56 -13.98 -2.36
CA ARG A 108 -8.26 -15.39 -2.72
C ARG A 108 -8.22 -15.62 -4.23
N ALA A 109 -9.11 -15.00 -4.98
CA ALA A 109 -9.20 -15.22 -6.42
C ALA A 109 -7.97 -14.73 -7.18
N VAL A 110 -7.43 -13.58 -6.78
CA VAL A 110 -6.24 -12.97 -7.39
C VAL A 110 -4.95 -13.62 -6.89
N THR A 111 -4.79 -13.78 -5.58
CA THR A 111 -3.53 -14.29 -5.00
C THR A 111 -3.25 -15.74 -5.38
N ARG A 112 -4.27 -16.60 -5.52
CA ARG A 112 -4.12 -17.96 -6.08
C ARG A 112 -3.63 -17.99 -7.53
N ARG A 113 -3.74 -16.89 -8.25
CA ARG A 113 -3.23 -16.73 -9.63
C ARG A 113 -1.87 -16.03 -9.69
N GLY A 114 -1.23 -15.85 -8.53
CA GLY A 114 0.06 -15.22 -8.44
C GLY A 114 0.02 -13.69 -8.41
N GLY A 115 -1.16 -13.05 -8.45
CA GLY A 115 -1.31 -11.62 -8.34
C GLY A 115 -1.25 -11.13 -6.89
N PHE A 116 -1.03 -9.82 -6.71
CA PHE A 116 -1.01 -9.12 -5.43
C PHE A 116 -2.29 -8.31 -5.24
N ILE A 117 -2.74 -8.22 -4.00
CA ILE A 117 -3.84 -7.34 -3.59
C ILE A 117 -3.30 -6.29 -2.62
N ILE A 118 -3.54 -5.03 -2.93
CA ILE A 118 -3.31 -3.91 -2.03
C ILE A 118 -4.67 -3.55 -1.43
N LEU A 119 -4.84 -3.81 -0.15
CA LEU A 119 -6.04 -3.42 0.60
C LEU A 119 -5.93 -1.94 0.95
N ASP A 120 -6.81 -1.12 0.39
CA ASP A 120 -6.79 0.33 0.58
C ASP A 120 -7.98 0.80 1.41
N MET A 121 -7.71 1.30 2.62
CA MET A 121 -8.73 1.96 3.44
C MET A 121 -9.00 3.37 2.89
N HIS A 122 -10.02 3.51 2.04
CA HIS A 122 -10.30 4.71 1.24
C HIS A 122 -11.06 5.78 2.02
N ASN A 123 -10.47 6.28 3.12
CA ASN A 123 -11.20 7.08 4.11
C ASN A 123 -10.64 8.47 4.43
N TYR A 124 -9.58 8.94 3.74
CA TYR A 124 -9.05 10.30 3.92
C TYR A 124 -8.68 10.65 5.38
N ALA A 125 -8.20 9.66 6.14
CA ALA A 125 -7.95 9.70 7.58
C ALA A 125 -9.20 10.05 8.43
N ARG A 126 -10.37 9.50 8.06
CA ARG A 126 -11.64 9.75 8.75
C ARG A 126 -12.45 8.49 8.96
N TYR A 127 -13.30 8.54 10.00
CA TYR A 127 -14.39 7.59 10.22
C TYR A 127 -15.62 8.36 10.69
N GLY A 128 -16.76 8.17 10.06
CA GLY A 128 -17.99 8.89 10.40
C GLY A 128 -17.87 10.43 10.33
N GLY A 129 -16.92 10.94 9.54
CA GLY A 129 -16.62 12.38 9.44
C GLY A 129 -15.56 12.90 10.42
N HIS A 130 -15.26 12.17 11.49
CA HIS A 130 -14.25 12.53 12.49
C HIS A 130 -12.83 12.19 11.99
N VAL A 131 -11.85 13.04 12.33
CA VAL A 131 -10.45 12.90 11.92
C VAL A 131 -9.69 12.01 12.89
N VAL A 132 -8.91 11.06 12.37
CA VAL A 132 -8.05 10.18 13.17
C VAL A 132 -7.04 10.99 14.00
N GLY A 133 -6.86 10.61 15.26
CA GLY A 133 -5.93 11.28 16.20
C GLY A 133 -6.57 12.49 16.90
N THR A 134 -7.89 12.66 16.82
CA THR A 134 -8.64 13.65 17.61
C THR A 134 -9.36 13.02 18.80
N SER A 135 -9.92 13.84 19.67
CA SER A 135 -10.74 13.37 20.82
C SER A 135 -11.98 12.58 20.37
N GLU A 136 -12.52 12.86 19.17
CA GLU A 136 -13.69 12.20 18.60
C GLU A 136 -13.34 10.89 17.90
N LEU A 137 -12.08 10.71 17.47
CA LEU A 137 -11.59 9.50 16.80
C LEU A 137 -10.13 9.24 17.17
N ASP A 138 -9.94 8.53 18.26
CA ASP A 138 -8.61 8.14 18.72
C ASP A 138 -7.89 7.27 17.67
N GLN A 139 -6.58 7.48 17.49
CA GLN A 139 -5.75 6.66 16.59
C GLN A 139 -5.75 5.18 16.95
N ALA A 140 -6.05 4.81 18.21
CA ALA A 140 -6.18 3.42 18.63
C ALA A 140 -7.32 2.69 17.90
N ALA A 141 -8.39 3.41 17.48
CA ALA A 141 -9.45 2.81 16.67
C ALA A 141 -8.95 2.47 15.25
N PHE A 142 -8.12 3.33 14.66
CA PHE A 142 -7.47 3.07 13.39
C PHE A 142 -6.49 1.90 13.48
N ALA A 143 -5.69 1.86 14.52
CA ALA A 143 -4.78 0.76 14.81
C ALA A 143 -5.52 -0.59 15.03
N ASP A 144 -6.68 -0.58 15.74
CA ASP A 144 -7.51 -1.78 15.92
C ASP A 144 -8.07 -2.31 14.60
N ALA A 145 -8.52 -1.42 13.70
CA ALA A 145 -9.01 -1.82 12.39
C ALA A 145 -7.91 -2.54 11.58
N TRP A 146 -6.68 -1.99 11.58
CA TRP A 146 -5.55 -2.60 10.89
C TRP A 146 -5.05 -3.87 11.56
N ARG A 147 -5.05 -3.96 12.88
CA ARG A 147 -4.76 -5.22 13.60
C ARG A 147 -5.69 -6.33 13.15
N ARG A 148 -7.00 -6.07 13.04
CA ARG A 148 -7.99 -7.06 12.58
C ARG A 148 -7.80 -7.47 11.13
N LEU A 149 -7.41 -6.54 10.27
CA LEU A 149 -7.08 -6.85 8.87
C LEU A 149 -5.79 -7.68 8.79
N ALA A 150 -4.79 -7.36 9.60
CA ALA A 150 -3.55 -8.13 9.70
C ALA A 150 -3.79 -9.54 10.25
N GLU A 151 -4.59 -9.72 11.29
CA GLU A 151 -5.01 -11.03 11.78
C GLU A 151 -5.73 -11.88 10.71
N ARG A 152 -6.41 -11.23 9.75
CA ARG A 152 -7.14 -11.92 8.70
C ARG A 152 -6.30 -12.26 7.48
N TYR A 153 -5.36 -11.42 7.11
CA TYR A 153 -4.63 -11.50 5.84
C TYR A 153 -3.12 -11.61 6.01
N GLY A 154 -2.59 -11.52 7.23
CA GLY A 154 -1.16 -11.51 7.50
C GLY A 154 -0.42 -12.76 7.01
N ASP A 155 -1.06 -13.93 7.01
CA ASP A 155 -0.48 -15.17 6.50
C ASP A 155 -0.37 -15.23 4.97
N ASN A 156 -0.86 -14.21 4.24
CA ASN A 156 -0.83 -14.16 2.79
C ASN A 156 0.19 -13.12 2.30
N ALA A 157 1.40 -13.54 1.99
CA ALA A 157 2.48 -12.68 1.52
C ALA A 157 2.16 -11.90 0.21
N ARG A 158 1.03 -12.20 -0.47
CA ARG A 158 0.56 -11.46 -1.65
C ARG A 158 -0.51 -10.41 -1.32
N VAL A 159 -0.75 -10.17 -0.05
CA VAL A 159 -1.56 -9.04 0.41
C VAL A 159 -0.63 -7.93 0.90
N VAL A 160 -0.88 -6.73 0.44
CA VAL A 160 -0.21 -5.49 0.83
C VAL A 160 -1.22 -4.62 1.58
N PHE A 161 -0.81 -3.99 2.66
CA PHE A 161 -1.66 -3.12 3.45
C PHE A 161 -1.45 -1.65 3.06
N GLY A 162 -2.41 -1.03 2.37
CA GLY A 162 -2.44 0.40 2.09
C GLY A 162 -3.17 1.13 3.20
N LEU A 163 -2.44 1.73 4.13
CA LEU A 163 -2.98 2.18 5.41
C LEU A 163 -4.17 3.14 5.26
N MET A 164 -4.12 4.04 4.30
CA MET A 164 -5.16 5.05 4.14
C MET A 164 -5.12 5.65 2.74
N ASN A 165 -6.27 5.87 2.12
CA ASN A 165 -6.33 6.75 0.96
C ASN A 165 -6.26 8.21 1.40
N GLU A 166 -5.31 8.94 0.86
CA GLU A 166 -5.28 10.40 0.81
C GLU A 166 -5.61 11.12 2.14
N PRO A 167 -4.84 10.92 3.21
CA PRO A 167 -4.97 11.74 4.41
C PRO A 167 -4.96 13.22 4.06
N MET A 168 -5.89 14.01 4.64
CA MET A 168 -5.99 15.42 4.29
C MET A 168 -6.55 16.28 5.42
N ARG A 169 -6.23 17.57 5.41
CA ARG A 169 -6.77 18.59 6.34
C ARG A 169 -6.61 18.20 7.80
N MET A 170 -5.42 17.75 8.15
CA MET A 170 -4.95 17.45 9.49
C MET A 170 -3.46 17.79 9.57
N PRO A 171 -2.85 17.98 10.75
CA PRO A 171 -1.39 18.11 10.87
C PRO A 171 -0.69 16.84 10.35
N THR A 172 0.43 17.02 9.66
CA THR A 172 1.20 15.88 9.11
C THR A 172 1.77 15.01 10.24
N GLU A 173 2.16 15.62 11.34
CA GLU A 173 2.64 14.96 12.56
C GLU A 173 1.55 14.05 13.16
N GLN A 174 0.31 14.51 13.21
CA GLN A 174 -0.82 13.72 13.69
C GLN A 174 -1.08 12.49 12.79
N TRP A 175 -0.90 12.66 11.48
CA TRP A 175 -0.99 11.53 10.54
C TRP A 175 0.16 10.54 10.75
N LEU A 176 1.40 11.01 10.92
CA LEU A 176 2.54 10.15 11.21
C LEU A 176 2.33 9.31 12.47
N ASP A 177 1.85 9.92 13.56
CA ASP A 177 1.55 9.23 14.83
C ASP A 177 0.51 8.11 14.60
N ALA A 178 -0.56 8.40 13.84
CA ALA A 178 -1.59 7.42 13.53
C ALA A 178 -1.07 6.28 12.64
N ALA A 179 -0.23 6.59 11.66
CA ALA A 179 0.39 5.61 10.77
C ALA A 179 1.33 4.67 11.55
N ASN A 180 2.18 5.22 12.43
CA ASN A 180 3.06 4.42 13.28
C ASN A 180 2.27 3.54 14.26
N ALA A 181 1.17 4.04 14.85
CA ALA A 181 0.31 3.24 15.71
C ALA A 181 -0.32 2.05 14.95
N ALA A 182 -0.75 2.26 13.69
CA ALA A 182 -1.29 1.20 12.85
C ALA A 182 -0.20 0.18 12.46
N LEU A 183 1.00 0.62 12.10
CA LEU A 183 2.16 -0.24 11.81
C LEU A 183 2.49 -1.14 13.00
N GLN A 184 2.61 -0.57 14.19
CA GLN A 184 2.86 -1.33 15.42
C GLN A 184 1.77 -2.38 15.66
N ALA A 185 0.49 -2.02 15.47
CA ALA A 185 -0.62 -2.93 15.64
C ALA A 185 -0.62 -4.08 14.62
N ILE A 186 -0.24 -3.82 13.36
CA ILE A 186 -0.05 -4.84 12.32
C ILE A 186 1.08 -5.79 12.74
N ARG A 187 2.26 -5.25 13.09
CA ARG A 187 3.44 -6.07 13.43
C ARG A 187 3.23 -6.89 14.71
N ALA A 188 2.45 -6.38 15.66
CA ALA A 188 2.09 -7.11 16.88
C ALA A 188 1.27 -8.40 16.61
N THR A 189 0.63 -8.54 15.43
CA THR A 189 -0.04 -9.79 15.03
C THR A 189 0.92 -10.86 14.50
N GLY A 190 2.17 -10.50 14.23
CA GLY A 190 3.15 -11.34 13.53
C GLY A 190 3.13 -11.19 12.00
N ALA A 191 2.27 -10.34 11.45
CA ALA A 191 2.22 -10.09 10.01
C ALA A 191 3.47 -9.33 9.52
N ASP A 192 4.11 -9.85 8.49
CA ASP A 192 5.30 -9.29 7.84
C ASP A 192 5.02 -8.64 6.47
N ASN A 193 3.78 -8.56 6.07
CA ASN A 193 3.34 -7.98 4.80
C ASN A 193 3.92 -6.58 4.57
N LEU A 194 4.17 -6.26 3.29
CA LEU A 194 4.48 -4.89 2.89
C LEU A 194 3.34 -3.94 3.29
N VAL A 195 3.70 -2.79 3.84
CA VAL A 195 2.75 -1.72 4.18
C VAL A 195 3.05 -0.48 3.34
N LEU A 196 2.01 0.06 2.69
CA LEU A 196 2.06 1.33 1.98
C LEU A 196 1.57 2.43 2.91
N VAL A 197 2.37 3.47 3.08
CA VAL A 197 2.06 4.59 3.97
C VAL A 197 1.95 5.88 3.14
N PRO A 198 0.76 6.44 2.97
CA PRO A 198 0.59 7.70 2.25
C PRO A 198 1.04 8.90 3.10
N GLY A 199 1.35 10.00 2.43
CA GLY A 199 1.51 11.29 3.08
C GLY A 199 0.18 12.00 3.33
N ASN A 200 0.24 13.15 4.01
CA ASN A 200 -0.88 14.08 4.17
C ASN A 200 -1.06 14.92 2.89
N GLY A 201 -2.13 15.72 2.82
CA GLY A 201 -2.40 16.59 1.68
C GLY A 201 -2.69 15.82 0.39
N TRP A 202 -3.59 14.79 0.48
CA TRP A 202 -3.95 13.85 -0.58
C TRP A 202 -2.77 13.01 -1.10
N SER A 203 -1.71 12.91 -0.33
CA SER A 203 -0.48 12.19 -0.70
C SER A 203 0.13 12.63 -2.04
N GLY A 204 -0.07 13.88 -2.43
CA GLY A 204 0.36 14.40 -3.73
C GLY A 204 1.89 14.47 -3.85
N ALA A 205 2.47 13.84 -4.87
CA ALA A 205 3.90 13.98 -5.13
C ALA A 205 4.27 15.44 -5.47
N HIS A 206 3.39 16.15 -6.20
CA HIS A 206 3.53 17.57 -6.53
C HIS A 206 3.54 18.50 -5.31
N SER A 207 2.91 18.08 -4.21
CA SER A 207 2.80 18.85 -2.97
C SER A 207 3.63 18.29 -1.81
N TRP A 208 4.51 17.34 -2.05
CA TRP A 208 5.29 16.65 -1.03
C TRP A 208 6.13 17.59 -0.15
N PHE A 209 6.66 18.65 -0.77
CA PHE A 209 7.50 19.67 -0.14
C PHE A 209 6.72 20.93 0.27
N SER A 210 5.39 20.93 0.13
CA SER A 210 4.58 22.09 0.47
C SER A 210 3.93 21.97 1.84
N ASN A 211 3.74 23.13 2.49
CA ASN A 211 3.14 23.21 3.81
C ASN A 211 1.66 23.59 3.70
N GLY A 212 0.81 22.62 3.34
CA GLY A 212 -0.64 22.86 3.24
C GLY A 212 -1.41 22.63 4.54
N TYR A 213 -0.93 21.74 5.41
CA TYR A 213 -1.65 21.30 6.62
C TYR A 213 -0.68 20.91 7.75
N GLY A 214 0.11 21.84 8.24
CA GLY A 214 1.19 21.58 9.20
C GLY A 214 2.55 21.54 8.49
N SER A 215 3.48 20.74 8.97
CA SER A 215 4.79 20.60 8.34
C SER A 215 4.67 19.84 7.01
N PRO A 216 5.55 20.13 6.02
CA PRO A 216 5.60 19.36 4.77
C PRO A 216 5.79 17.85 4.99
N ASN A 217 5.26 17.02 4.11
CA ASN A 217 5.50 15.57 4.14
C ASN A 217 7.00 15.24 4.11
N ALA A 218 7.77 15.98 3.31
CA ALA A 218 9.21 15.78 3.20
C ALA A 218 9.97 15.92 4.52
N GLU A 219 9.47 16.75 5.46
CA GLU A 219 10.08 16.93 6.76
C GLU A 219 9.63 15.89 7.80
N VAL A 220 8.41 15.35 7.66
CA VAL A 220 7.76 14.53 8.68
C VAL A 220 7.77 13.05 8.35
N MET A 221 7.47 12.69 7.08
CA MET A 221 7.19 11.29 6.71
C MET A 221 8.43 10.38 6.69
N GLY A 222 9.63 10.92 6.83
CA GLY A 222 10.84 10.14 7.15
C GLY A 222 10.82 9.53 8.55
N GLY A 223 9.88 9.93 9.42
CA GLY A 223 9.68 9.39 10.77
C GLY A 223 8.81 8.13 10.84
N ILE A 224 8.55 7.45 9.74
CA ILE A 224 7.86 6.16 9.74
C ILE A 224 8.75 5.12 10.43
N GLU A 225 8.18 4.39 11.38
CA GLU A 225 8.86 3.38 12.18
C GLU A 225 8.27 1.98 11.94
N ASP A 226 8.99 1.15 11.21
CA ASP A 226 8.65 -0.27 11.04
C ASP A 226 9.82 -1.17 11.49
N PRO A 227 9.63 -2.03 12.51
CA PRO A 227 10.69 -2.91 12.99
C PRO A 227 11.18 -3.93 11.96
N LEU A 228 10.43 -4.15 10.87
CA LEU A 228 10.79 -5.08 9.79
C LEU A 228 11.37 -4.36 8.55
N ASP A 229 11.38 -3.02 8.55
CA ASP A 229 11.77 -2.22 7.37
C ASP A 229 11.03 -2.66 6.08
N ASN A 230 9.78 -3.10 6.23
CA ASN A 230 8.96 -3.56 5.11
C ASN A 230 7.80 -2.61 4.81
N VAL A 231 8.17 -1.35 4.55
CA VAL A 231 7.26 -0.27 4.19
C VAL A 231 7.66 0.37 2.86
N ALA A 232 6.73 1.08 2.24
CA ALA A 232 6.99 2.04 1.19
C ALA A 232 6.08 3.26 1.33
N ILE A 233 6.59 4.42 0.94
CA ILE A 233 5.80 5.65 0.96
C ILE A 233 4.93 5.71 -0.29
N GLU A 234 3.62 5.80 -0.10
CA GLU A 234 2.65 5.89 -1.19
C GLU A 234 2.43 7.36 -1.56
N VAL A 235 2.48 7.66 -2.85
CA VAL A 235 2.10 8.98 -3.39
C VAL A 235 1.12 8.83 -4.53
N HIS A 236 0.35 9.91 -4.77
CA HIS A 236 -0.56 10.06 -5.89
C HIS A 236 -0.10 11.19 -6.80
N GLN A 237 -0.37 11.06 -8.12
CA GLN A 237 -0.04 12.13 -9.07
C GLN A 237 -0.98 12.13 -10.27
N TYR A 238 -1.91 13.05 -10.30
CA TYR A 238 -2.73 13.32 -11.46
C TYR A 238 -2.06 14.35 -12.39
N LEU A 239 -2.56 14.47 -13.63
CA LEU A 239 -1.90 15.24 -14.70
C LEU A 239 -2.72 16.45 -15.19
N ASP A 240 -3.88 16.68 -14.59
CA ASP A 240 -4.69 17.87 -14.85
C ASP A 240 -4.11 19.11 -14.14
N GLY A 241 -4.62 20.29 -14.49
CA GLY A 241 -3.98 21.55 -14.11
C GLY A 241 -3.91 21.84 -12.61
N ASP A 242 -4.76 21.23 -11.80
CA ASP A 242 -4.76 21.32 -10.34
C ASP A 242 -4.41 19.99 -9.66
N PHE A 243 -3.97 18.99 -10.42
CA PHE A 243 -3.58 17.64 -9.97
C PHE A 243 -4.68 16.88 -9.21
N SER A 244 -5.95 17.23 -9.45
CA SER A 244 -7.10 16.66 -8.72
C SER A 244 -7.69 15.40 -9.34
N GLY A 245 -7.33 15.07 -10.58
CA GLY A 245 -7.92 13.97 -11.34
C GLY A 245 -9.37 14.22 -11.80
N ARG A 246 -9.81 15.48 -11.85
CA ARG A 246 -11.18 15.85 -12.27
C ARG A 246 -11.28 16.20 -13.75
N SER A 247 -10.16 16.47 -14.39
CA SER A 247 -10.10 16.85 -15.81
C SER A 247 -9.24 15.87 -16.60
N THR A 248 -9.65 15.60 -17.84
CA THR A 248 -8.86 14.78 -18.78
C THR A 248 -7.79 15.58 -19.54
N SER A 249 -7.65 16.86 -19.24
CA SER A 249 -6.63 17.74 -19.83
C SER A 249 -5.30 17.54 -19.11
N CYS A 250 -4.19 17.58 -19.84
CA CYS A 250 -2.84 17.53 -19.27
C CYS A 250 -2.07 18.76 -19.81
N PRO A 251 -2.28 19.93 -19.23
CA PRO A 251 -1.72 21.19 -19.76
C PRO A 251 -0.20 21.27 -19.64
N GLU A 252 0.36 20.63 -18.61
CA GLU A 252 1.78 20.64 -18.28
C GLU A 252 2.38 19.24 -18.42
N VAL A 253 2.84 18.91 -19.61
CA VAL A 253 3.30 17.54 -19.97
C VAL A 253 4.46 17.03 -19.09
N ASP A 254 5.27 17.91 -18.55
CA ASP A 254 6.43 17.57 -17.71
C ASP A 254 6.14 17.60 -16.20
N ALA A 255 5.00 18.16 -15.78
CA ALA A 255 4.72 18.40 -14.36
C ALA A 255 4.72 17.11 -13.51
N GLY A 256 4.05 16.04 -13.99
CA GLY A 256 4.03 14.76 -13.28
C GLY A 256 5.43 14.12 -13.16
N ALA A 257 6.22 14.17 -14.22
CA ALA A 257 7.60 13.67 -14.20
C ALA A 257 8.51 14.50 -13.28
N ALA A 258 8.34 15.81 -13.24
CA ALA A 258 9.08 16.70 -12.34
C ALA A 258 8.73 16.40 -10.87
N ALA A 259 7.43 16.25 -10.56
CA ALA A 259 6.97 15.90 -9.21
C ALA A 259 7.57 14.57 -8.74
N LEU A 260 7.48 13.52 -9.56
CA LEU A 260 8.06 12.22 -9.20
C LEU A 260 9.59 12.25 -9.13
N SER A 261 10.28 13.07 -9.94
CA SER A 261 11.74 13.22 -9.84
C SER A 261 12.16 13.84 -8.52
N SER A 262 11.46 14.90 -8.07
CA SER A 262 11.71 15.52 -6.77
C SER A 262 11.41 14.54 -5.61
N PHE A 263 10.30 13.80 -5.69
CA PHE A 263 9.97 12.78 -4.71
C PHE A 263 10.99 11.64 -4.71
N THR A 264 11.48 11.21 -5.86
CA THR A 264 12.54 10.18 -5.98
C THR A 264 13.83 10.62 -5.28
N ALA A 265 14.24 11.88 -5.43
CA ALA A 265 15.39 12.41 -4.71
C ALA A 265 15.19 12.37 -3.19
N TRP A 266 13.98 12.64 -2.71
CA TRP A 266 13.63 12.50 -1.29
C TRP A 266 13.68 11.05 -0.81
N LEU A 267 13.24 10.09 -1.63
CA LEU A 267 13.36 8.67 -1.31
C LEU A 267 14.83 8.26 -1.14
N GLU A 268 15.69 8.71 -2.07
CA GLU A 268 17.13 8.45 -2.00
C GLU A 268 17.78 9.06 -0.75
N GLU A 269 17.44 10.31 -0.44
CA GLU A 269 17.96 11.02 0.74
C GLU A 269 17.56 10.36 2.05
N THR A 270 16.32 9.84 2.13
CA THR A 270 15.76 9.26 3.36
C THR A 270 15.92 7.74 3.47
N GLY A 271 16.40 7.08 2.41
CA GLY A 271 16.51 5.62 2.33
C GLY A 271 15.15 4.90 2.22
N ASN A 272 14.07 5.62 1.90
CA ASN A 272 12.74 5.06 1.76
C ASN A 272 12.52 4.47 0.37
N ARG A 273 11.53 3.59 0.25
CA ARG A 273 11.01 3.09 -1.05
C ARG A 273 9.70 3.80 -1.38
N GLY A 274 9.40 3.97 -2.68
CA GLY A 274 8.20 4.64 -3.16
C GLY A 274 7.21 3.70 -3.85
N PHE A 275 5.92 4.06 -3.78
CA PHE A 275 4.85 3.46 -4.55
C PHE A 275 3.93 4.54 -5.11
N LEU A 276 3.60 4.49 -6.41
CA LEU A 276 2.62 5.40 -7.02
C LEU A 276 1.23 4.75 -6.97
N GLY A 277 0.45 5.04 -5.92
CA GLY A 277 -0.82 4.39 -5.63
C GLY A 277 -1.96 4.78 -6.55
N GLU A 278 -2.01 6.06 -6.94
CA GLU A 278 -2.99 6.56 -7.91
C GLU A 278 -2.36 7.55 -8.88
N PHE A 279 -2.74 7.41 -10.13
CA PHE A 279 -2.45 8.37 -11.18
C PHE A 279 -3.38 8.15 -12.38
N ALA A 280 -3.69 9.21 -13.10
CA ALA A 280 -4.41 9.12 -14.36
C ALA A 280 -4.04 10.27 -15.29
N GLY A 281 -4.31 10.08 -16.57
CA GLY A 281 -4.27 11.09 -17.62
C GLY A 281 -5.28 10.79 -18.71
N GLY A 282 -5.75 11.80 -19.42
CA GLY A 282 -6.67 11.63 -20.54
C GLY A 282 -6.07 10.83 -21.71
N SER A 283 -6.87 10.67 -22.78
CA SER A 283 -6.47 9.91 -23.97
C SER A 283 -5.79 10.77 -25.05
N SER A 284 -5.60 12.05 -24.83
CA SER A 284 -4.94 12.94 -25.79
C SER A 284 -3.45 12.61 -25.95
N PRO A 285 -2.81 12.93 -27.09
CA PRO A 285 -1.38 12.74 -27.27
C PRO A 285 -0.54 13.39 -26.16
N ALA A 286 -0.90 14.59 -25.70
CA ALA A 286 -0.22 15.28 -24.62
C ALA A 286 -0.30 14.51 -23.29
N CYS A 287 -1.48 13.96 -22.95
CA CYS A 287 -1.63 13.14 -21.76
C CYS A 287 -0.88 11.82 -21.83
N LEU A 288 -0.85 11.18 -23.00
CA LEU A 288 -0.07 9.95 -23.19
C LEU A 288 1.43 10.23 -23.08
N GLU A 289 1.90 11.36 -23.59
CA GLU A 289 3.29 11.80 -23.40
C GLU A 289 3.61 12.07 -21.92
N ALA A 290 2.73 12.78 -21.20
CA ALA A 290 2.88 13.07 -19.79
C ALA A 290 2.92 11.78 -18.94
N LEU A 291 2.02 10.83 -19.19
CA LEU A 291 2.02 9.51 -18.56
C LEU A 291 3.32 8.75 -18.85
N ASN A 292 3.78 8.75 -20.09
CA ASN A 292 5.02 8.08 -20.48
C ASN A 292 6.24 8.68 -19.76
N LYS A 293 6.34 10.01 -19.69
CA LYS A 293 7.43 10.69 -18.99
C LYS A 293 7.42 10.35 -17.50
N MET A 294 6.25 10.42 -16.87
CA MET A 294 6.06 10.14 -15.45
C MET A 294 6.46 8.70 -15.10
N LEU A 295 5.95 7.70 -15.80
CA LEU A 295 6.29 6.30 -15.57
C LEU A 295 7.75 5.97 -15.91
N SER A 296 8.36 6.72 -16.84
CA SER A 296 9.78 6.59 -17.14
C SER A 296 10.67 7.05 -15.99
N VAL A 297 10.22 7.97 -15.11
CA VAL A 297 10.95 8.30 -13.86
C VAL A 297 11.03 7.07 -12.97
N ILE A 298 9.90 6.41 -12.73
CA ILE A 298 9.83 5.17 -11.92
C ILE A 298 10.74 4.08 -12.49
N ASN A 299 10.66 3.84 -13.79
CA ASN A 299 11.45 2.78 -14.43
C ASN A 299 12.97 3.02 -14.34
N ARG A 300 13.42 4.27 -14.45
CA ARG A 300 14.85 4.61 -14.32
C ARG A 300 15.38 4.50 -12.90
N ASN A 301 14.50 4.54 -11.88
CA ASN A 301 14.84 4.50 -10.46
C ASN A 301 14.18 3.29 -9.79
N ALA A 302 14.27 2.17 -10.44
CA ALA A 302 13.54 0.96 -10.11
C ALA A 302 13.98 0.29 -8.81
N ASP A 303 15.13 0.63 -8.29
CA ASP A 303 15.67 0.28 -6.99
C ASP A 303 14.99 1.02 -5.83
N LEU A 304 14.48 2.23 -6.09
CA LEU A 304 13.73 3.03 -5.12
C LEU A 304 12.21 2.85 -5.22
N TRP A 305 11.70 2.44 -6.38
CA TRP A 305 10.27 2.30 -6.61
C TRP A 305 9.83 0.84 -6.65
N ILE A 306 8.91 0.47 -5.77
CA ILE A 306 8.36 -0.89 -5.73
C ILE A 306 7.20 -1.11 -6.70
N GLY A 307 6.65 -0.05 -7.30
CA GLY A 307 5.59 -0.20 -8.29
C GLY A 307 4.61 0.97 -8.39
N TRP A 308 3.49 0.66 -9.04
CA TRP A 308 2.41 1.61 -9.29
C TRP A 308 1.06 0.93 -9.56
N THR A 309 -0.05 1.64 -9.30
CA THR A 309 -1.42 1.26 -9.70
C THR A 309 -2.14 2.44 -10.33
N ALA A 310 -2.57 2.28 -11.60
CA ALA A 310 -3.28 3.33 -12.32
C ALA A 310 -4.74 3.46 -11.87
N TRP A 311 -5.27 4.66 -11.86
CA TRP A 311 -6.69 4.94 -11.61
C TRP A 311 -7.46 4.95 -12.94
N ALA A 312 -8.49 4.15 -13.21
CA ALA A 312 -8.94 2.98 -12.46
C ALA A 312 -9.70 2.03 -13.37
N GLY A 313 -9.87 0.81 -12.90
CA GLY A 313 -10.83 -0.15 -13.42
C GLY A 313 -11.92 -0.48 -12.40
N GLY A 314 -12.84 -1.37 -12.74
CA GLY A 314 -13.89 -1.83 -11.83
C GLY A 314 -15.29 -1.85 -12.46
N PRO A 315 -16.30 -2.34 -11.72
CA PRO A 315 -17.58 -2.70 -12.32
C PRO A 315 -18.50 -1.54 -12.70
N TRP A 316 -18.54 -0.44 -11.94
CA TRP A 316 -19.60 0.58 -12.05
C TRP A 316 -19.16 1.92 -12.65
N TRP A 317 -18.02 1.99 -13.31
CA TRP A 317 -17.51 3.26 -13.83
C TRP A 317 -18.31 3.87 -14.98
N GLY A 318 -19.17 3.13 -15.67
CA GLY A 318 -19.89 3.69 -16.81
C GLY A 318 -18.91 4.34 -17.81
N ASP A 319 -19.24 5.54 -18.26
CA ASP A 319 -18.44 6.33 -19.21
C ASP A 319 -17.40 7.21 -18.52
N TYR A 320 -16.94 6.82 -17.32
CA TYR A 320 -15.89 7.56 -16.61
C TYR A 320 -14.64 7.69 -17.45
N PRO A 321 -14.11 8.91 -17.63
CA PRO A 321 -13.04 9.17 -18.62
C PRO A 321 -11.72 8.42 -18.38
N PHE A 322 -11.43 8.05 -17.15
CA PHE A 322 -10.22 7.31 -16.77
C PHE A 322 -10.49 5.79 -16.63
N ASN A 323 -11.66 5.32 -17.05
CA ASN A 323 -11.97 3.90 -16.99
C ASN A 323 -11.05 3.09 -17.91
N LEU A 324 -10.21 2.27 -17.31
CA LEU A 324 -9.24 1.40 -17.97
C LEU A 324 -9.81 0.02 -18.34
N THR A 325 -11.04 -0.32 -17.88
CA THR A 325 -11.67 -1.62 -18.16
C THR A 325 -11.99 -1.75 -19.63
N PRO A 326 -11.42 -2.73 -20.38
CA PRO A 326 -11.78 -2.98 -21.79
C PRO A 326 -13.26 -3.35 -21.91
N ARG A 327 -13.96 -2.77 -22.89
CA ARG A 327 -15.40 -2.98 -23.13
C ARG A 327 -15.67 -3.29 -24.60
N GLN A 328 -16.49 -4.30 -24.87
CA GLN A 328 -17.02 -4.61 -26.20
C GLN A 328 -16.01 -4.48 -27.36
N GLY A 329 -14.80 -5.00 -27.16
CA GLY A 329 -13.73 -4.91 -28.16
C GLY A 329 -12.98 -3.56 -28.19
N THR A 330 -13.43 -2.55 -27.45
CA THR A 330 -12.73 -1.27 -27.30
C THR A 330 -11.74 -1.34 -26.15
N ARG A 331 -10.52 -0.92 -26.41
CA ARG A 331 -9.45 -0.90 -25.42
C ARG A 331 -9.00 0.53 -25.20
N PRO A 332 -8.99 1.04 -23.96
CA PRO A 332 -8.44 2.36 -23.66
C PRO A 332 -7.00 2.48 -24.16
N VAL A 333 -6.69 3.60 -24.81
CA VAL A 333 -5.35 3.83 -25.39
C VAL A 333 -4.27 3.89 -24.31
N GLN A 334 -4.60 4.40 -23.14
CA GLN A 334 -3.71 4.46 -21.98
C GLN A 334 -3.23 3.05 -21.57
N LEU A 335 -4.08 2.03 -21.69
CA LEU A 335 -3.76 0.68 -21.26
C LEU A 335 -2.58 0.08 -22.02
N ARG A 336 -2.39 0.43 -23.31
CA ARG A 336 -1.22 -0.01 -24.09
C ARG A 336 0.09 0.58 -23.56
N LEU A 337 0.04 1.84 -23.18
CA LEU A 337 1.19 2.54 -22.60
C LEU A 337 1.52 1.94 -21.23
N LEU A 338 0.52 1.74 -20.38
CA LEU A 338 0.70 1.14 -19.05
C LEU A 338 1.31 -0.25 -19.15
N GLU A 339 0.85 -1.10 -20.08
CA GLU A 339 1.41 -2.43 -20.32
C GLU A 339 2.88 -2.40 -20.76
N ALA A 340 3.27 -1.41 -21.56
CA ALA A 340 4.66 -1.25 -21.96
C ALA A 340 5.57 -0.97 -20.75
N HIS A 341 5.10 -0.13 -19.80
CA HIS A 341 5.82 0.17 -18.57
C HIS A 341 5.79 -0.99 -17.54
N ALA A 342 4.77 -1.85 -17.58
CA ALA A 342 4.67 -3.02 -16.71
C ALA A 342 5.63 -4.15 -17.12
N ARG A 343 5.91 -4.32 -18.40
CA ARG A 343 6.77 -5.40 -18.94
C ARG A 343 8.26 -5.23 -18.67
N TRP A 344 8.67 -4.03 -18.32
CA TRP A 344 10.08 -3.68 -18.21
C TRP A 344 10.88 -4.54 -17.21
N ARG A 345 10.25 -5.23 -16.27
CA ARG A 345 10.92 -6.06 -15.25
C ARG A 345 10.73 -7.58 -15.41
N THR A 346 10.17 -8.03 -16.48
CA THR A 346 10.00 -9.46 -16.76
C THR A 346 11.10 -10.06 -17.64
N GLU A 347 12.10 -9.26 -18.01
CA GLU A 347 13.33 -9.66 -18.70
C GLU A 347 14.54 -9.61 -17.75
#